data_50d09a16c7486949e411041b67bf89b0
#
_entry.id   50d09a16c7486949e411041b67bf89b0
#
_cell.length_a   1.000
_cell.length_b   1.000
_cell.length_c   1.000
_cell.angle_alpha   90.00
_cell.angle_beta   90.00
_cell.angle_gamma   90.00
#
_symmetry.space_group_name_H-M   'P 1'
#
loop_
_entity.id
_entity.type
_entity.pdbx_description
1 polymer ?
#
loop_
_entity_poly.entity_id
_entity_poly.type
_entity_poly.pdbx_seq_one_letter_code
_entity_poly.pdbx_strand_id
1 'polypeptide(L)'
;MLFIISDDLTYTTLSCYGNTVCHTPNIDRLAETGTLFTKAYCQGTYCGPSRASFMTGYYPHAINAMGYKNPRPEIGNRATWSQHFKNNGYYTARVSKIFHMGVPGGIEEGGHGADDEASWTERFNSPGPEWKAPGTGETLEGNPDGIVPVKGGNTFVVVEADGDDMVHSDGKTAAKAAELIRQPRDKPFFIGVGFVRPHVPFVAPREYYEDFLP
;
A
#
# COMPACT_ATOMS: atom_id res chain seq x y z
N MET A 1 7.27 -15.23 -7.20
CA MET A 1 7.77 -14.04 -6.47
C MET A 1 6.61 -13.34 -5.79
N LEU A 2 6.77 -12.96 -4.52
CA LEU A 2 5.85 -12.11 -3.78
C LEU A 2 6.54 -10.78 -3.51
N PHE A 3 5.90 -9.66 -3.87
CA PHE A 3 6.37 -8.31 -3.61
C PHE A 3 5.34 -7.60 -2.73
N ILE A 4 5.73 -7.25 -1.50
CA ILE A 4 4.86 -6.58 -0.54
C ILE A 4 5.39 -5.17 -0.32
N ILE A 5 4.51 -4.19 -0.35
CA ILE A 5 4.82 -2.80 -0.05
C ILE A 5 3.75 -2.21 0.87
N SER A 6 4.19 -1.41 1.83
CA SER A 6 3.34 -0.62 2.73
C SER A 6 3.55 0.86 2.42
N ASP A 7 2.47 1.64 2.35
CA ASP A 7 2.53 3.05 1.95
C ASP A 7 2.87 3.95 3.14
N ASP A 8 3.85 4.82 2.97
CA ASP A 8 4.36 5.73 4.02
C ASP A 8 4.96 5.04 5.28
N LEU A 9 5.27 3.76 5.20
CA LEU A 9 5.89 3.07 6.33
C LEU A 9 7.34 3.52 6.51
N THR A 10 7.64 4.08 7.67
CA THR A 10 9.02 4.37 8.05
C THR A 10 9.66 3.16 8.74
N TYR A 11 10.92 2.88 8.43
CA TYR A 11 11.67 1.79 9.04
C TYR A 11 11.79 1.93 10.56
N THR A 12 11.73 3.15 11.08
CA THR A 12 11.85 3.44 12.52
C THR A 12 10.72 2.90 13.37
N THR A 13 9.59 2.47 12.75
CA THR A 13 8.47 1.84 13.45
C THR A 13 8.57 0.32 13.54
N LEU A 14 9.56 -0.28 12.89
CA LEU A 14 9.72 -1.74 12.86
C LEU A 14 10.67 -2.23 13.94
N SER A 15 10.30 -3.30 14.65
CA SER A 15 11.10 -3.87 15.74
C SER A 15 12.46 -4.38 15.26
N CYS A 16 12.55 -4.95 14.05
CA CYS A 16 13.82 -5.41 13.46
C CYS A 16 14.83 -4.27 13.17
N TYR A 17 14.38 -3.01 13.22
CA TYR A 17 15.25 -1.82 13.16
C TYR A 17 15.46 -1.15 14.51
N GLY A 18 15.06 -1.81 15.61
CA GLY A 18 15.29 -1.35 16.97
C GLY A 18 14.15 -0.58 17.62
N ASN A 19 12.96 -0.53 17.01
CA ASN A 19 11.79 0.02 17.68
C ASN A 19 11.34 -0.91 18.82
N THR A 20 11.10 -0.34 20.00
CA THR A 20 10.70 -1.09 21.20
C THR A 20 9.24 -0.87 21.57
N VAL A 21 8.52 -0.03 20.83
CA VAL A 21 7.11 0.32 21.07
C VAL A 21 6.20 -0.50 20.18
N CYS A 22 6.50 -0.55 18.89
CA CYS A 22 5.67 -1.29 17.93
C CYS A 22 6.06 -2.77 17.90
N HIS A 23 5.06 -3.64 17.85
CA HIS A 23 5.24 -5.08 17.79
C HIS A 23 5.04 -5.58 16.34
N THR A 24 6.13 -6.01 15.69
CA THR A 24 6.13 -6.45 14.27
C THR A 24 6.67 -7.88 14.09
N PRO A 25 6.16 -8.89 14.82
CA PRO A 25 6.80 -10.20 14.94
C PRO A 25 6.92 -10.96 13.61
N ASN A 26 6.00 -10.78 12.68
CA ASN A 26 6.06 -11.44 11.37
C ASN A 26 7.10 -10.80 10.44
N ILE A 27 7.26 -9.47 10.51
CA ILE A 27 8.31 -8.74 9.77
C ILE A 27 9.67 -9.07 10.37
N ASP A 28 9.78 -9.13 11.69
CA ASP A 28 11.02 -9.47 12.40
C ASP A 28 11.49 -10.87 12.01
N ARG A 29 10.60 -11.85 12.02
CA ARG A 29 10.91 -13.22 11.56
C ARG A 29 11.37 -13.26 10.09
N LEU A 30 10.80 -12.42 9.22
CA LEU A 30 11.26 -12.31 7.84
C LEU A 30 12.67 -11.72 7.78
N ALA A 31 12.95 -10.70 8.58
CA ALA A 31 14.28 -10.09 8.69
C ALA A 31 15.33 -11.08 9.22
N GLU A 32 15.00 -11.90 10.21
CA GLU A 32 15.87 -12.94 10.78
C GLU A 32 16.22 -14.04 9.77
N THR A 33 15.30 -14.39 8.88
CA THR A 33 15.47 -15.48 7.92
C THR A 33 15.92 -15.00 6.54
N GLY A 34 15.93 -13.70 6.32
CA GLY A 34 16.24 -13.07 5.04
C GLY A 34 17.43 -12.12 5.10
N THR A 35 17.40 -11.10 4.26
CA THR A 35 18.38 -10.02 4.24
C THR A 35 17.72 -8.72 4.64
N LEU A 36 18.18 -8.11 5.72
CA LEU A 36 17.74 -6.81 6.20
C LEU A 36 18.60 -5.69 5.58
N PHE A 37 17.97 -4.81 4.81
CA PHE A 37 18.64 -3.64 4.23
C PHE A 37 18.52 -2.45 5.18
N THR A 38 19.62 -2.02 5.75
CA THR A 38 19.66 -0.89 6.70
C THR A 38 19.69 0.48 6.01
N LYS A 39 19.96 0.51 4.70
CA LYS A 39 20.03 1.73 3.89
C LYS A 39 19.38 1.49 2.53
N ALA A 40 18.05 1.52 2.50
CA ALA A 40 17.27 1.47 1.26
C ALA A 40 16.63 2.84 1.01
N TYR A 41 16.68 3.31 -0.24
CA TYR A 41 16.22 4.64 -0.63
C TYR A 41 15.28 4.55 -1.83
N CYS A 42 14.22 5.35 -1.83
CA CYS A 42 13.34 5.52 -2.98
C CYS A 42 13.78 6.71 -3.84
N GLN A 43 13.34 6.74 -5.10
CA GLN A 43 13.66 7.80 -6.06
C GLN A 43 12.65 8.96 -6.08
N GLY A 44 11.65 8.92 -5.24
CA GLY A 44 10.65 9.96 -5.08
C GLY A 44 10.22 10.09 -3.63
N THR A 45 10.01 11.31 -3.18
CA THR A 45 9.70 11.62 -1.77
C THR A 45 8.21 11.47 -1.45
N TYR A 46 7.38 11.09 -2.42
CA TYR A 46 5.96 10.80 -2.24
C TYR A 46 5.48 9.69 -3.19
N CYS A 47 4.31 9.13 -2.92
CA CYS A 47 3.87 7.84 -3.44
C CYS A 47 3.81 7.74 -4.97
N GLY A 48 3.29 8.72 -5.69
CA GLY A 48 3.16 8.67 -7.15
C GLY A 48 4.49 8.47 -7.88
N PRO A 49 5.43 9.41 -7.78
CA PRO A 49 6.75 9.32 -8.38
C PRO A 49 7.57 8.12 -7.91
N SER A 50 7.53 7.81 -6.61
CA SER A 50 8.21 6.64 -6.06
C SER A 50 7.74 5.35 -6.73
N ARG A 51 6.41 5.17 -6.81
CA ARG A 51 5.79 3.98 -7.40
C ARG A 51 6.02 3.88 -8.91
N ALA A 52 5.90 4.98 -9.63
CA ALA A 52 6.26 5.02 -11.04
C ALA A 52 7.72 4.61 -11.27
N SER A 53 8.63 5.11 -10.43
CA SER A 53 10.05 4.81 -10.53
C SER A 53 10.36 3.34 -10.26
N PHE A 54 9.95 2.77 -9.14
CA PHE A 54 10.29 1.37 -8.84
C PHE A 54 9.59 0.37 -9.77
N MET A 55 8.41 0.71 -10.31
CA MET A 55 7.72 -0.15 -11.27
C MET A 55 8.34 -0.11 -12.67
N THR A 56 8.93 1.00 -13.06
CA THR A 56 9.50 1.17 -14.42
C THR A 56 11.01 1.06 -14.48
N GLY A 57 11.71 1.25 -13.35
CA GLY A 57 13.18 1.33 -13.29
C GLY A 57 13.75 2.66 -13.76
N TYR A 58 12.91 3.67 -14.04
CA TYR A 58 13.34 4.99 -14.48
C TYR A 58 13.21 6.02 -13.36
N TYR A 59 14.07 7.03 -13.40
CA TYR A 59 13.89 8.20 -12.53
C TYR A 59 12.57 8.93 -12.86
N PRO A 60 11.83 9.44 -11.87
CA PRO A 60 10.53 10.06 -12.09
C PRO A 60 10.57 11.22 -13.11
N HIS A 61 11.60 12.04 -13.08
CA HIS A 61 11.79 13.14 -14.03
C HIS A 61 12.06 12.67 -15.46
N ALA A 62 12.72 11.51 -15.63
CA ALA A 62 13.01 10.96 -16.95
C ALA A 62 11.78 10.40 -17.69
N ILE A 63 10.73 10.11 -16.95
CA ILE A 63 9.45 9.63 -17.47
C ILE A 63 8.30 10.59 -17.14
N ASN A 64 8.60 11.86 -16.90
CA ASN A 64 7.61 12.90 -16.58
C ASN A 64 6.54 12.50 -15.54
N ALA A 65 6.92 11.62 -14.60
CA ALA A 65 6.04 11.05 -13.57
C ALA A 65 6.26 11.73 -12.21
N MET A 66 6.30 13.07 -12.21
CA MET A 66 6.47 13.88 -10.99
C MET A 66 5.14 14.13 -10.26
N GLY A 67 4.07 13.44 -10.64
CA GLY A 67 2.74 13.55 -10.03
C GLY A 67 2.07 12.19 -9.91
N TYR A 68 0.77 12.20 -9.71
CA TYR A 68 -0.07 11.02 -9.56
C TYR A 68 -0.54 10.49 -10.92
N LYS A 69 0.41 10.13 -11.77
CA LYS A 69 0.16 9.73 -13.16
C LYS A 69 0.47 8.25 -13.39
N ASN A 70 -0.26 7.67 -14.34
CA ASN A 70 0.13 6.41 -14.94
C ASN A 70 1.41 6.63 -15.78
N PRO A 71 2.49 5.88 -15.56
CA PRO A 71 3.73 6.05 -16.32
C PRO A 71 3.66 5.49 -17.74
N ARG A 72 2.64 4.72 -18.11
CA ARG A 72 2.55 4.03 -19.41
C ARG A 72 2.70 4.94 -20.62
N PRO A 73 2.06 6.12 -20.70
CA PRO A 73 2.24 7.01 -21.84
C PRO A 73 3.69 7.42 -22.08
N GLU A 74 4.45 7.60 -21.01
CA GLU A 74 5.84 8.07 -21.08
C GLU A 74 6.83 6.95 -21.39
N ILE A 75 6.56 5.73 -20.92
CA ILE A 75 7.42 4.59 -21.21
C ILE A 75 7.06 3.88 -22.51
N GLY A 76 5.89 4.13 -23.09
CA GLY A 76 5.41 3.51 -24.33
C GLY A 76 5.41 1.98 -24.24
N ASN A 77 6.10 1.32 -25.16
CA ASN A 77 6.16 -0.14 -25.25
C ASN A 77 7.19 -0.78 -24.31
N ARG A 78 7.92 0.01 -23.53
CA ARG A 78 8.88 -0.54 -22.54
C ARG A 78 8.12 -1.23 -21.41
N ALA A 79 8.59 -2.41 -21.04
CA ALA A 79 7.95 -3.19 -20.01
C ALA A 79 8.26 -2.63 -18.61
N THR A 80 7.25 -2.57 -17.75
CA THR A 80 7.48 -2.51 -16.30
C THR A 80 8.06 -3.85 -15.83
N TRP A 81 8.65 -3.90 -14.62
CA TRP A 81 9.21 -5.16 -14.16
C TRP A 81 8.16 -6.26 -13.96
N SER A 82 6.94 -5.93 -13.48
CA SER A 82 5.83 -6.88 -13.42
C SER A 82 5.39 -7.35 -14.81
N GLN A 83 5.33 -6.44 -15.79
CA GLN A 83 5.05 -6.79 -17.19
C GLN A 83 6.15 -7.70 -17.77
N HIS A 84 7.40 -7.48 -17.38
CA HIS A 84 8.50 -8.37 -17.78
C HIS A 84 8.26 -9.79 -17.29
N PHE A 85 7.86 -10.00 -16.06
CA PHE A 85 7.44 -11.32 -15.56
C PHE A 85 6.31 -11.92 -16.38
N LYS A 86 5.25 -11.12 -16.65
CA LYS A 86 4.11 -11.54 -17.47
C LYS A 86 4.53 -11.98 -18.86
N ASN A 87 5.40 -11.22 -19.52
CA ASN A 87 5.92 -11.52 -20.85
C ASN A 87 6.79 -12.80 -20.89
N ASN A 88 7.32 -13.21 -19.74
CA ASN A 88 8.09 -14.45 -19.57
C ASN A 88 7.27 -15.61 -18.96
N GLY A 89 5.97 -15.59 -19.12
CA GLY A 89 5.08 -16.71 -18.80
C GLY A 89 4.63 -16.80 -17.35
N TYR A 90 4.94 -15.82 -16.52
CA TYR A 90 4.44 -15.77 -15.14
C TYR A 90 2.97 -15.34 -15.10
N TYR A 91 2.21 -15.92 -14.18
CA TYR A 91 0.98 -15.30 -13.73
C TYR A 91 1.32 -14.06 -12.91
N THR A 92 0.78 -12.90 -13.27
CA THR A 92 1.03 -11.64 -12.56
C THR A 92 -0.26 -11.09 -11.97
N ALA A 93 -0.28 -10.82 -10.68
CA ALA A 93 -1.42 -10.24 -10.01
C ALA A 93 -1.05 -9.03 -9.16
N ARG A 94 -1.96 -8.06 -9.13
CA ARG A 94 -1.89 -6.92 -8.21
C ARG A 94 -3.05 -7.00 -7.21
N VAL A 95 -2.73 -6.85 -5.95
CA VAL A 95 -3.70 -6.68 -4.87
C VAL A 95 -3.50 -5.30 -4.25
N SER A 96 -4.49 -4.43 -4.39
CA SER A 96 -4.54 -3.06 -3.88
C SER A 96 -3.38 -2.16 -4.39
N LYS A 97 -2.79 -1.30 -3.58
CA LYS A 97 -1.98 -0.13 -3.95
C LYS A 97 -0.54 -0.47 -4.35
N ILE A 98 -0.29 -0.86 -5.61
CA ILE A 98 1.07 -1.01 -6.17
C ILE A 98 1.47 0.23 -6.97
N PHE A 99 0.75 0.60 -8.01
CA PHE A 99 0.80 1.96 -8.56
C PHE A 99 0.02 2.91 -7.67
N HIS A 100 0.09 4.20 -7.96
CA HIS A 100 -0.61 5.17 -7.13
C HIS A 100 -2.13 5.00 -7.21
N MET A 101 -2.75 4.88 -6.05
CA MET A 101 -4.19 4.97 -5.84
C MET A 101 -4.45 6.12 -4.86
N GLY A 102 -5.44 6.95 -5.15
CA GLY A 102 -5.80 8.06 -4.26
C GLY A 102 -6.31 7.56 -2.92
N VAL A 103 -5.82 8.16 -1.85
CA VAL A 103 -6.28 7.90 -0.48
C VAL A 103 -6.85 9.21 0.04
N PRO A 104 -8.04 9.23 0.63
CA PRO A 104 -8.94 8.09 0.90
C PRO A 104 -9.81 7.66 -0.29
N GLY A 105 -10.22 8.57 -1.17
CA GLY A 105 -11.30 8.37 -2.14
C GLY A 105 -11.11 7.17 -3.08
N GLY A 106 -9.92 7.01 -3.66
CA GLY A 106 -9.66 5.91 -4.59
C GLY A 106 -9.72 4.52 -3.92
N ILE A 107 -9.40 4.45 -2.62
CA ILE A 107 -9.53 3.22 -1.83
C ILE A 107 -11.00 2.96 -1.50
N GLU A 108 -11.75 3.97 -1.06
CA GLU A 108 -13.19 3.85 -0.75
C GLU A 108 -14.00 3.40 -1.98
N GLU A 109 -13.69 3.94 -3.15
CA GLU A 109 -14.34 3.63 -4.42
C GLU A 109 -13.91 2.27 -5.00
N GLY A 110 -12.78 1.72 -4.56
CA GLY A 110 -12.20 0.50 -5.14
C GLY A 110 -11.70 0.70 -6.57
N GLY A 111 -11.26 1.91 -6.91
CA GLY A 111 -10.73 2.25 -8.22
C GLY A 111 -9.34 1.66 -8.49
N HIS A 112 -8.89 1.74 -9.74
CA HIS A 112 -7.55 1.27 -10.13
C HIS A 112 -6.46 2.34 -9.97
N GLY A 113 -6.84 3.61 -9.83
CA GLY A 113 -5.88 4.71 -9.74
C GLY A 113 -5.03 4.86 -11.01
N ALA A 114 -3.77 5.20 -10.82
CA ALA A 114 -2.79 5.36 -11.90
C ALA A 114 -2.11 4.03 -12.29
N ASP A 115 -2.86 2.93 -12.25
CA ASP A 115 -2.36 1.58 -12.51
C ASP A 115 -2.01 1.35 -13.98
N ASP A 116 -1.08 0.44 -14.23
CA ASP A 116 -0.70 -0.01 -15.56
C ASP A 116 -1.28 -1.40 -15.86
N GLU A 117 -2.36 -1.44 -16.62
CA GLU A 117 -3.06 -2.67 -16.96
C GLU A 117 -2.18 -3.71 -17.66
N ALA A 118 -1.27 -3.27 -18.51
CA ALA A 118 -0.36 -4.16 -19.24
C ALA A 118 0.55 -4.97 -18.32
N SER A 119 0.79 -4.48 -17.11
CA SER A 119 1.63 -5.12 -16.09
C SER A 119 1.04 -6.40 -15.50
N TRP A 120 -0.28 -6.62 -15.61
CA TRP A 120 -0.98 -7.61 -14.81
C TRP A 120 -1.80 -8.60 -15.65
N THR A 121 -1.88 -9.85 -15.19
CA THR A 121 -2.87 -10.82 -15.64
C THR A 121 -4.21 -10.52 -14.97
N GLU A 122 -4.18 -10.24 -13.66
CA GLU A 122 -5.36 -9.91 -12.86
C GLU A 122 -5.07 -8.76 -11.90
N ARG A 123 -6.10 -7.99 -11.59
CA ARG A 123 -6.04 -6.84 -10.69
C ARG A 123 -7.18 -6.90 -9.70
N PHE A 124 -6.84 -6.86 -8.43
CA PHE A 124 -7.79 -6.88 -7.32
C PHE A 124 -7.70 -5.58 -6.53
N ASN A 125 -8.84 -4.98 -6.29
CA ASN A 125 -8.98 -3.82 -5.42
C ASN A 125 -9.64 -4.27 -4.12
N SER A 126 -9.29 -3.61 -3.03
CA SER A 126 -9.77 -3.91 -1.69
C SER A 126 -10.43 -2.67 -1.11
N PRO A 127 -11.66 -2.33 -1.56
CA PRO A 127 -12.34 -1.15 -1.03
C PRO A 127 -12.66 -1.32 0.45
N GLY A 128 -12.50 -0.24 1.19
CA GLY A 128 -12.83 -0.20 2.61
C GLY A 128 -13.06 1.24 3.06
N PRO A 129 -13.76 1.43 4.18
CA PRO A 129 -13.92 2.75 4.74
C PRO A 129 -12.57 3.30 5.17
N GLU A 130 -12.40 4.58 4.95
CA GLU A 130 -11.23 5.34 5.34
C GLU A 130 -11.59 6.31 6.49
N TRP A 131 -11.28 7.56 6.38
CA TRP A 131 -11.56 8.55 7.43
C TRP A 131 -13.06 8.69 7.83
N LYS A 132 -13.97 8.19 7.02
CA LYS A 132 -15.42 8.10 7.32
C LYS A 132 -15.81 6.76 7.94
N ALA A 133 -14.85 5.93 8.32
CA ALA A 133 -15.13 4.68 9.01
C ALA A 133 -15.94 4.95 10.30
N PRO A 134 -16.97 4.14 10.61
CA PRO A 134 -17.60 4.19 11.92
C PRO A 134 -16.56 3.94 13.02
N GLY A 135 -16.69 4.64 14.13
CA GLY A 135 -15.75 4.53 15.25
C GLY A 135 -15.49 5.88 15.92
N THR A 136 -14.38 5.95 16.65
CA THR A 136 -13.94 7.17 17.31
C THR A 136 -12.86 7.84 16.48
N GLY A 137 -13.08 9.08 16.08
CA GLY A 137 -12.12 9.83 15.25
C GLY A 137 -11.59 11.08 15.92
N GLU A 138 -10.35 11.43 15.58
CA GLU A 138 -9.68 12.63 16.02
C GLU A 138 -8.96 13.29 14.84
N THR A 139 -9.02 14.63 14.73
CA THR A 139 -8.19 15.37 13.78
C THR A 139 -6.97 15.93 14.48
N LEU A 140 -5.79 15.66 13.97
CA LEU A 140 -4.52 16.15 14.50
C LEU A 140 -4.20 17.59 14.03
N GLU A 141 -4.99 18.15 13.12
CA GLU A 141 -4.80 19.50 12.58
C GLU A 141 -5.54 20.59 13.37
N GLY A 142 -6.00 20.28 14.56
CA GLY A 142 -6.53 21.27 15.50
C GLY A 142 -7.91 21.83 15.14
N ASN A 143 -8.81 20.99 14.61
CA ASN A 143 -10.22 21.35 14.50
C ASN A 143 -10.86 21.33 15.91
N PRO A 144 -11.24 22.49 16.47
CA PRO A 144 -11.74 22.57 17.84
C PRO A 144 -13.05 21.81 18.07
N ASP A 145 -13.77 21.48 17.03
CA ASP A 145 -15.05 20.78 17.12
C ASP A 145 -14.93 19.26 16.97
N GLY A 146 -13.72 18.72 16.80
CA GLY A 146 -13.48 17.28 16.63
C GLY A 146 -14.16 16.68 15.39
N ILE A 147 -14.64 17.52 14.49
CA ILE A 147 -15.33 17.09 13.27
C ILE A 147 -14.28 16.75 12.21
N VAL A 148 -14.28 15.52 11.78
CA VAL A 148 -13.45 15.07 10.66
C VAL A 148 -13.83 15.86 9.40
N PRO A 149 -12.87 16.46 8.67
CA PRO A 149 -13.17 17.26 7.49
C PRO A 149 -13.98 16.49 6.45
N VAL A 150 -15.02 17.11 5.91
CA VAL A 150 -15.92 16.47 4.91
C VAL A 150 -15.22 16.22 3.57
N LYS A 151 -14.11 16.93 3.30
CA LYS A 151 -13.32 16.78 2.08
C LYS A 151 -11.98 16.18 2.46
N GLY A 152 -11.88 14.87 2.27
CA GLY A 152 -10.62 14.13 2.44
C GLY A 152 -9.58 14.63 1.45
N GLY A 153 -8.43 14.84 1.95
CA GLY A 153 -7.16 14.97 1.28
C GLY A 153 -6.16 14.19 2.14
N ASN A 154 -4.92 14.58 2.13
CA ASN A 154 -3.92 14.11 3.09
C ASN A 154 -4.22 14.70 4.47
N THR A 155 -5.30 14.24 5.07
CA THR A 155 -5.78 14.78 6.34
C THR A 155 -5.18 13.96 7.46
N PHE A 156 -4.52 14.62 8.39
CA PHE A 156 -4.01 14.01 9.62
C PHE A 156 -5.18 13.72 10.57
N VAL A 157 -5.84 12.61 10.31
CA VAL A 157 -6.95 12.11 11.12
C VAL A 157 -6.60 10.74 11.63
N VAL A 158 -6.89 10.48 12.88
CA VAL A 158 -6.81 9.15 13.51
C VAL A 158 -8.23 8.64 13.68
N VAL A 159 -8.49 7.42 13.26
CA VAL A 159 -9.78 6.76 13.46
C VAL A 159 -9.57 5.38 14.05
N GLU A 160 -9.96 5.20 15.29
CA GLU A 160 -10.16 3.92 15.92
C GLU A 160 -11.46 3.34 15.38
N ALA A 161 -11.37 2.59 14.31
CA ALA A 161 -12.52 2.19 13.53
C ALA A 161 -13.22 0.97 14.14
N ASP A 162 -14.53 0.94 13.97
CA ASP A 162 -15.32 -0.23 14.29
C ASP A 162 -15.14 -1.32 13.22
N GLY A 163 -15.36 -2.58 13.63
CA GLY A 163 -15.21 -3.74 12.76
C GLY A 163 -13.84 -4.40 12.86
N ASP A 164 -13.73 -5.53 12.18
CA ASP A 164 -12.51 -6.33 12.09
C ASP A 164 -11.71 -6.00 10.82
N ASP A 165 -10.61 -6.69 10.64
CA ASP A 165 -9.75 -6.58 9.46
C ASP A 165 -10.52 -6.68 8.13
N MET A 166 -11.58 -7.50 8.08
CA MET A 166 -12.32 -7.76 6.85
C MET A 166 -13.28 -6.63 6.46
N VAL A 167 -13.51 -5.67 7.33
CA VAL A 167 -14.20 -4.42 7.00
C VAL A 167 -13.23 -3.48 6.25
N HIS A 168 -11.96 -3.48 6.62
CA HIS A 168 -10.95 -2.53 6.16
C HIS A 168 -10.17 -3.00 4.93
N SER A 169 -9.60 -2.03 4.20
CA SER A 169 -8.89 -2.27 2.94
C SER A 169 -7.70 -3.23 3.11
N ASP A 170 -6.88 -3.03 4.12
CA ASP A 170 -5.63 -3.79 4.28
C ASP A 170 -5.87 -5.23 4.73
N GLY A 171 -6.87 -5.49 5.55
CA GLY A 171 -7.29 -6.85 5.90
C GLY A 171 -7.80 -7.63 4.68
N LYS A 172 -8.67 -7.00 3.86
CA LYS A 172 -9.10 -7.59 2.58
C LYS A 172 -7.93 -7.84 1.62
N THR A 173 -6.97 -6.92 1.60
CA THR A 173 -5.74 -7.06 0.79
C THR A 173 -4.93 -8.27 1.25
N ALA A 174 -4.72 -8.43 2.55
CA ALA A 174 -4.01 -9.57 3.12
C ALA A 174 -4.73 -10.89 2.82
N ALA A 175 -6.04 -10.95 3.01
CA ALA A 175 -6.86 -12.13 2.74
C ALA A 175 -6.80 -12.54 1.26
N LYS A 176 -6.96 -11.57 0.32
CA LYS A 176 -6.86 -11.84 -1.12
C LYS A 176 -5.45 -12.28 -1.53
N ALA A 177 -4.41 -11.67 -0.98
CA ALA A 177 -3.04 -12.08 -1.24
C ALA A 177 -2.79 -13.52 -0.78
N ALA A 178 -3.25 -13.87 0.42
CA ALA A 178 -3.14 -15.23 0.96
C ALA A 178 -3.90 -16.26 0.12
N GLU A 179 -5.11 -15.91 -0.35
CA GLU A 179 -5.88 -16.72 -1.30
C GLU A 179 -5.08 -16.99 -2.57
N LEU A 180 -4.55 -15.93 -3.21
CA LEU A 180 -3.79 -16.05 -4.44
C LEU A 180 -2.51 -16.87 -4.28
N ILE A 181 -1.83 -16.77 -3.14
CA ILE A 181 -0.63 -17.57 -2.85
C ILE A 181 -0.95 -19.07 -2.74
N ARG A 182 -2.10 -19.40 -2.14
CA ARG A 182 -2.53 -20.80 -1.93
C ARG A 182 -3.14 -21.45 -3.17
N GLN A 183 -3.56 -20.67 -4.16
CA GLN A 183 -4.15 -21.22 -5.38
C GLN A 183 -3.13 -22.08 -6.14
N PRO A 184 -3.48 -23.33 -6.49
CA PRO A 184 -2.64 -24.18 -7.35
C PRO A 184 -2.41 -23.53 -8.72
N ARG A 185 -1.18 -23.54 -9.20
CA ARG A 185 -0.82 -23.02 -10.53
C ARG A 185 0.26 -23.86 -11.18
N ASP A 186 0.11 -24.09 -12.48
CA ASP A 186 1.14 -24.73 -13.31
C ASP A 186 2.25 -23.76 -13.73
N LYS A 187 2.06 -22.47 -13.48
CA LYS A 187 2.98 -21.40 -13.86
C LYS A 187 3.58 -20.73 -12.62
N PRO A 188 4.82 -20.25 -12.71
CA PRO A 188 5.35 -19.39 -11.67
C PRO A 188 4.54 -18.10 -11.59
N PHE A 189 4.55 -17.46 -10.44
CA PHE A 189 3.79 -16.23 -10.22
C PHE A 189 4.65 -15.05 -9.78
N PHE A 190 4.16 -13.86 -10.11
CA PHE A 190 4.52 -12.58 -9.51
C PHE A 190 3.25 -11.96 -8.91
N ILE A 191 3.20 -11.81 -7.60
CA ILE A 191 2.09 -11.16 -6.91
C ILE A 191 2.62 -9.91 -6.22
N GLY A 192 2.08 -8.75 -6.62
CA GLY A 192 2.30 -7.47 -5.95
C GLY A 192 1.17 -7.21 -4.95
N VAL A 193 1.52 -6.98 -3.70
CA VAL A 193 0.58 -6.69 -2.60
C VAL A 193 0.91 -5.33 -2.03
N GLY A 194 -0.02 -4.38 -2.15
CA GLY A 194 0.15 -3.02 -1.69
C GLY A 194 -0.79 -2.68 -0.54
N PHE A 195 -0.25 -2.54 0.66
CA PHE A 195 -0.99 -2.05 1.81
C PHE A 195 -1.06 -0.52 1.80
N VAL A 196 -2.16 0.01 2.30
CA VAL A 196 -2.40 1.46 2.37
C VAL A 196 -1.81 2.03 3.65
N ARG A 197 -1.87 1.30 4.76
CA ARG A 197 -1.37 1.78 6.05
C ARG A 197 0.16 1.68 6.13
N PRO A 198 0.80 2.62 6.84
CA PRO A 198 0.25 3.72 7.67
C PRO A 198 0.03 5.06 6.93
N HIS A 199 -0.23 5.09 5.62
CA HIS A 199 -0.60 6.33 4.93
C HIS A 199 -1.82 7.00 5.59
N VAL A 200 -1.79 8.32 5.71
CA VAL A 200 -2.92 9.10 6.23
C VAL A 200 -4.18 8.95 5.35
N PRO A 201 -5.39 9.00 5.91
CA PRO A 201 -5.75 9.08 7.33
C PRO A 201 -5.32 7.81 8.08
N PHE A 202 -4.99 7.95 9.38
CA PHE A 202 -4.56 6.82 10.22
C PHE A 202 -5.80 6.06 10.70
N VAL A 203 -6.26 5.12 9.90
CA VAL A 203 -7.46 4.32 10.18
C VAL A 203 -7.07 2.87 10.36
N ALA A 204 -7.44 2.29 11.47
CA ALA A 204 -7.27 0.88 11.75
C ALA A 204 -8.40 0.38 12.67
N PRO A 205 -8.69 -0.93 12.69
CA PRO A 205 -9.55 -1.52 13.70
C PRO A 205 -9.11 -1.14 15.13
N ARG A 206 -10.07 -0.88 16.00
CA ARG A 206 -9.83 -0.44 17.39
C ARG A 206 -8.84 -1.33 18.14
N GLU A 207 -8.88 -2.64 17.93
CA GLU A 207 -7.99 -3.61 18.58
C GLU A 207 -6.50 -3.30 18.41
N TYR A 208 -6.10 -2.65 17.31
CA TYR A 208 -4.71 -2.27 17.09
C TYR A 208 -4.29 -1.00 17.84
N TYR A 209 -5.21 -0.31 18.48
CA TYR A 209 -4.91 0.86 19.33
C TYR A 209 -4.79 0.48 20.81
N GLU A 210 -5.37 -0.64 21.24
CA GLU A 210 -5.46 -1.02 22.66
C GLU A 210 -4.09 -1.11 23.34
N ASP A 211 -3.06 -1.58 22.61
CA ASP A 211 -1.69 -1.68 23.13
C ASP A 211 -1.01 -0.30 23.34
N PHE A 212 -1.56 0.77 22.79
CA PHE A 212 -0.97 2.11 22.79
C PHE A 212 -1.78 3.15 23.58
N LEU A 213 -2.92 2.76 24.11
CA LEU A 213 -3.73 3.63 24.95
C LEU A 213 -3.17 3.66 26.38
N PRO A 214 -3.23 4.84 27.07
CA PRO A 214 -2.75 4.97 28.44
C PRO A 214 -3.57 4.18 29.45
#